data_1fc23fb5fb61b6d262f29b34dd479e59
#
_entry.id   1fc23fb5fb61b6d262f29b34dd479e59
#
_cell.length_a   1.000
_cell.length_b   1.000
_cell.length_c   1.000
_cell.angle_alpha   90.00
_cell.angle_beta   90.00
_cell.angle_gamma   90.00
#
_symmetry.space_group_name_H-M   'P 1'
#
loop_
_entity.id
_entity.type
_entity.pdbx_description
1 polymer ?
#
loop_
_entity_poly.entity_id
_entity_poly.type
_entity_poly.pdbx_seq_one_letter_code
_entity_poly.pdbx_strand_id
1 'polypeptide(L)'
;AVLRLWGCDLVNESWARERVRYVYNQAVEYLEEHLQLHFASEVRRPRDVRDAFLRASMRDRFSRYRIQYCAILKLVHVINHLEMQELRYQAAIREHDLIELANNKVLAAARRMRTEGMPILAFYGNRKTRPSVITKLLAKRESTAATVFDKLRFRIVTETRRDLVTSIGWLFRNLVPFPAVIPGESHNNLLSDDELAAIAAIPGAAGSRELRPNPHSNGAFRAINFVVGLPVRVYDLPSILPPKN
;
A
#
# COMPACT_ATOMS: atom_id res chain seq x y z
N ALA A 1 3.94 11.91 5.25
CA ALA A 1 4.59 10.71 4.64
C ALA A 1 3.62 10.01 3.68
N VAL A 2 2.46 9.45 4.14
CA VAL A 2 1.51 8.68 3.31
C VAL A 2 1.06 9.44 2.05
N LEU A 3 0.62 10.68 2.20
CA LEU A 3 0.13 11.49 1.09
C LEU A 3 1.22 11.82 0.05
N ARG A 4 2.46 12.02 0.49
CA ARG A 4 3.60 12.18 -0.43
C ARG A 4 3.88 10.92 -1.24
N LEU A 5 3.69 9.75 -0.62
CA LEU A 5 3.83 8.46 -1.29
C LEU A 5 2.71 8.22 -2.33
N TRP A 6 1.55 8.86 -2.15
CA TRP A 6 0.49 8.89 -3.18
C TRP A 6 0.74 9.96 -4.26
N GLY A 7 1.88 10.64 -4.24
CA GLY A 7 2.19 11.73 -5.16
C GLY A 7 1.51 13.06 -4.80
N CYS A 8 0.84 13.13 -3.65
CA CYS A 8 0.16 14.34 -3.18
C CYS A 8 1.07 15.17 -2.28
N ASP A 9 1.65 16.23 -2.82
CA ASP A 9 2.37 17.23 -2.01
C ASP A 9 1.39 18.32 -1.53
N LEU A 10 0.81 18.09 -0.35
CA LEU A 10 -0.16 19.02 0.24
C LEU A 10 0.46 20.34 0.70
N VAL A 11 1.77 20.46 0.73
CA VAL A 11 2.45 21.70 1.13
C VAL A 11 2.59 22.63 -0.06
N ASN A 12 3.10 22.10 -1.17
CA ASN A 12 3.49 22.91 -2.32
C ASN A 12 2.44 22.94 -3.44
N GLU A 13 1.48 21.98 -3.45
CA GLU A 13 0.52 21.81 -4.55
C GLU A 13 -0.93 22.02 -4.07
N SER A 14 -1.59 23.06 -4.58
CA SER A 14 -3.00 23.34 -4.25
C SER A 14 -3.94 22.23 -4.73
N TRP A 15 -3.73 21.73 -5.95
CA TRP A 15 -4.53 20.65 -6.53
C TRP A 15 -4.50 19.37 -5.67
N ALA A 16 -3.36 19.07 -5.05
CA ALA A 16 -3.24 17.91 -4.18
C ALA A 16 -4.10 18.06 -2.91
N ARG A 17 -4.20 19.28 -2.36
CA ARG A 17 -5.09 19.56 -1.22
C ARG A 17 -6.56 19.42 -1.60
N GLU A 18 -6.94 19.97 -2.74
CA GLU A 18 -8.31 19.88 -3.25
C GLU A 18 -8.69 18.44 -3.55
N ARG A 19 -7.80 17.69 -4.18
CA ARG A 19 -7.99 16.28 -4.48
C ARG A 19 -8.23 15.45 -3.22
N VAL A 20 -7.36 15.56 -2.23
CA VAL A 20 -7.50 14.80 -0.98
C VAL A 20 -8.76 15.21 -0.22
N ARG A 21 -9.12 16.48 -0.24
CA ARG A 21 -10.37 16.98 0.33
C ARG A 21 -11.60 16.43 -0.39
N TYR A 22 -11.56 16.40 -1.71
CA TYR A 22 -12.64 15.83 -2.53
C TYR A 22 -12.88 14.34 -2.17
N VAL A 23 -11.84 13.52 -2.18
CA VAL A 23 -11.96 12.10 -1.82
C VAL A 23 -12.41 11.91 -0.37
N TYR A 24 -11.96 12.77 0.54
CA TYR A 24 -12.40 12.75 1.92
C TYR A 24 -13.90 13.03 2.05
N ASN A 25 -14.40 14.02 1.35
CA ASN A 25 -15.83 14.38 1.35
C ASN A 25 -16.68 13.24 0.76
N GLN A 26 -16.26 12.65 -0.36
CA GLN A 26 -16.93 11.47 -0.93
C GLN A 26 -16.99 10.30 0.08
N ALA A 27 -15.91 10.06 0.83
CA ALA A 27 -15.89 9.03 1.83
C ALA A 27 -16.87 9.31 2.98
N VAL A 28 -16.99 10.56 3.41
CA VAL A 28 -17.95 10.97 4.43
C VAL A 28 -19.38 10.79 3.93
N GLU A 29 -19.69 11.31 2.75
CA GLU A 29 -21.00 11.21 2.11
C GLU A 29 -21.45 9.75 1.97
N TYR A 30 -20.56 8.89 1.44
CA TYR A 30 -20.86 7.47 1.32
C TYR A 30 -21.20 6.82 2.67
N LEU A 31 -20.44 7.10 3.73
CA LEU A 31 -20.65 6.52 5.05
C LEU A 31 -21.94 7.03 5.69
N GLU A 32 -22.31 8.29 5.45
CA GLU A 32 -23.56 8.88 5.93
C GLU A 32 -24.77 8.31 5.18
N GLU A 33 -24.73 8.25 3.85
CA GLU A 33 -25.86 7.84 3.01
C GLU A 33 -26.09 6.33 3.01
N HIS A 34 -25.03 5.53 2.89
CA HIS A 34 -25.17 4.08 2.72
C HIS A 34 -25.04 3.29 4.01
N LEU A 35 -24.30 3.79 4.99
CA LEU A 35 -24.13 3.12 6.28
C LEU A 35 -24.80 3.86 7.44
N GLN A 36 -25.50 4.97 7.17
CA GLN A 36 -26.24 5.78 8.14
C GLN A 36 -25.39 6.19 9.35
N LEU A 37 -24.08 6.38 9.13
CA LEU A 37 -23.17 6.83 10.17
C LEU A 37 -23.28 8.35 10.32
N HIS A 38 -23.19 8.82 11.56
CA HIS A 38 -23.22 10.25 11.86
C HIS A 38 -21.89 10.70 12.41
N PHE A 39 -21.37 11.77 11.83
CA PHE A 39 -20.08 12.31 12.20
C PHE A 39 -20.23 13.68 12.88
N ALA A 40 -19.37 13.95 13.87
CA ALA A 40 -19.26 15.28 14.44
C ALA A 40 -18.81 16.28 13.36
N SER A 41 -19.24 17.53 13.47
CA SER A 41 -18.95 18.57 12.48
C SER A 41 -17.45 18.74 12.20
N GLU A 42 -16.62 18.62 13.21
CA GLU A 42 -15.15 18.70 13.09
C GLU A 42 -14.54 17.50 12.38
N VAL A 43 -15.18 16.33 12.44
CA VAL A 43 -14.77 15.11 11.69
C VAL A 43 -15.28 15.20 10.27
N ARG A 44 -16.54 15.61 10.09
CA ARG A 44 -17.17 15.73 8.78
C ARG A 44 -16.45 16.74 7.88
N ARG A 45 -16.02 17.87 8.45
CA ARG A 45 -15.35 18.97 7.72
C ARG A 45 -14.13 19.46 8.50
N PRO A 46 -13.04 18.68 8.50
CA PRO A 46 -11.81 19.13 9.16
C PRO A 46 -11.27 20.40 8.47
N ARG A 47 -10.74 21.33 9.24
CA ARG A 47 -10.09 22.53 8.68
C ARG A 47 -8.95 22.15 7.75
N ASP A 48 -8.17 21.16 8.16
CA ASP A 48 -7.10 20.56 7.37
C ASP A 48 -7.28 19.03 7.33
N VAL A 49 -7.36 18.45 6.13
CA VAL A 49 -7.51 17.00 5.98
C VAL A 49 -6.32 16.22 6.56
N ARG A 50 -5.14 16.86 6.69
CA ARG A 50 -3.98 16.26 7.35
C ARG A 50 -4.24 15.92 8.82
N ASP A 51 -5.09 16.69 9.48
CA ASP A 51 -5.47 16.45 10.88
C ASP A 51 -6.20 15.12 11.04
N ALA A 52 -6.98 14.68 10.04
CA ALA A 52 -7.63 13.38 10.06
C ALA A 52 -6.61 12.25 10.17
N PHE A 53 -5.49 12.32 9.43
CA PHE A 53 -4.41 11.32 9.49
C PHE A 53 -3.70 11.35 10.83
N LEU A 54 -3.43 12.55 11.37
CA LEU A 54 -2.80 12.71 12.68
C LEU A 54 -3.71 12.13 13.77
N ARG A 55 -4.97 12.52 13.81
CA ARG A 55 -5.93 12.08 14.83
C ARG A 55 -6.23 10.59 14.75
N ALA A 56 -6.27 10.01 13.57
CA ALA A 56 -6.39 8.56 13.39
C ALA A 56 -5.18 7.78 13.96
N SER A 57 -3.97 8.38 13.92
CA SER A 57 -2.74 7.76 14.42
C SER A 57 -2.50 7.94 15.92
N MET A 58 -3.19 8.89 16.56
CA MET A 58 -3.04 9.13 18.00
C MET A 58 -3.60 7.97 18.81
N ARG A 59 -2.82 7.51 19.81
CA ARG A 59 -3.22 6.44 20.76
C ARG A 59 -3.83 7.00 22.06
N ASP A 60 -3.88 8.30 22.18
CA ASP A 60 -4.27 8.97 23.40
C ASP A 60 -5.77 8.83 23.68
N ARG A 61 -6.12 8.77 24.97
CA ARG A 61 -7.53 8.76 25.48
C ARG A 61 -8.33 9.97 24.99
N PHE A 62 -7.66 11.02 24.57
CA PHE A 62 -8.24 12.27 24.06
C PHE A 62 -8.65 12.21 22.58
N SER A 63 -8.39 11.12 21.87
CA SER A 63 -8.84 10.98 20.48
C SER A 63 -10.32 10.56 20.41
N ARG A 64 -11.20 11.45 20.86
CA ARG A 64 -12.66 11.25 20.91
C ARG A 64 -13.25 10.70 19.61
N TYR A 65 -12.67 11.06 18.48
CA TYR A 65 -13.16 10.69 17.16
C TYR A 65 -12.20 9.82 16.35
N ARG A 66 -11.24 9.19 17.00
CA ARG A 66 -10.24 8.35 16.33
C ARG A 66 -10.87 7.29 15.43
N ILE A 67 -11.88 6.57 15.93
CA ILE A 67 -12.57 5.52 15.19
C ILE A 67 -13.25 6.10 13.95
N GLN A 68 -13.88 7.27 14.08
CA GLN A 68 -14.54 7.94 12.97
C GLN A 68 -13.51 8.33 11.88
N TYR A 69 -12.39 8.94 12.27
CA TYR A 69 -11.30 9.24 11.32
C TYR A 69 -10.75 7.98 10.66
N CYS A 70 -10.55 6.89 11.41
CA CYS A 70 -10.10 5.63 10.84
C CYS A 70 -11.10 5.06 9.82
N ALA A 71 -12.39 5.11 10.09
CA ALA A 71 -13.42 4.66 9.16
C ALA A 71 -13.41 5.47 7.85
N ILE A 72 -13.38 6.80 7.96
CA ILE A 72 -13.33 7.69 6.80
C ILE A 72 -12.04 7.44 6.00
N LEU A 73 -10.88 7.40 6.66
CA LEU A 73 -9.60 7.19 5.97
C LEU A 73 -9.49 5.81 5.33
N LYS A 74 -10.16 4.80 5.89
CA LYS A 74 -10.28 3.48 5.26
C LYS A 74 -11.02 3.58 3.93
N LEU A 75 -12.11 4.34 3.90
CA LEU A 75 -12.88 4.53 2.67
C LEU A 75 -12.15 5.44 1.68
N VAL A 76 -11.51 6.51 2.14
CA VAL A 76 -10.59 7.32 1.32
C VAL A 76 -9.57 6.44 0.59
N HIS A 77 -9.00 5.48 1.30
CA HIS A 77 -8.06 4.51 0.73
C HIS A 77 -8.73 3.64 -0.36
N VAL A 78 -9.93 3.13 -0.09
CA VAL A 78 -10.67 2.31 -1.08
C VAL A 78 -11.01 3.13 -2.33
N ILE A 79 -11.55 4.34 -2.16
CA ILE A 79 -11.88 5.22 -3.29
C ILE A 79 -10.64 5.53 -4.11
N ASN A 80 -9.53 5.89 -3.46
CA ASN A 80 -8.28 6.18 -4.15
C ASN A 80 -7.79 4.97 -4.97
N HIS A 81 -7.94 3.75 -4.46
CA HIS A 81 -7.59 2.55 -5.23
C HIS A 81 -8.49 2.32 -6.43
N LEU A 82 -9.80 2.53 -6.30
CA LEU A 82 -10.75 2.40 -7.40
C LEU A 82 -10.44 3.38 -8.52
N GLU A 83 -10.21 4.65 -8.18
CA GLU A 83 -9.88 5.68 -9.17
C GLU A 83 -8.52 5.46 -9.84
N MET A 84 -7.53 4.96 -9.11
CA MET A 84 -6.24 4.60 -9.68
C MET A 84 -6.36 3.43 -10.67
N GLN A 85 -7.26 2.48 -10.42
CA GLN A 85 -7.55 1.41 -11.37
C GLN A 85 -8.22 1.95 -12.63
N GLU A 86 -9.20 2.83 -12.48
CA GLU A 86 -9.90 3.46 -13.60
C GLU A 86 -8.94 4.27 -14.48
N LEU A 87 -8.10 5.12 -13.88
CA LEU A 87 -7.06 5.84 -14.61
C LEU A 87 -6.11 4.91 -15.38
N ARG A 88 -5.81 3.74 -14.83
CA ARG A 88 -4.98 2.74 -15.51
C ARG A 88 -5.62 2.20 -16.79
N TYR A 89 -6.94 2.05 -16.80
CA TYR A 89 -7.67 1.62 -18.01
C TYR A 89 -7.83 2.73 -19.05
N GLN A 90 -7.96 3.97 -18.59
CA GLN A 90 -8.13 5.14 -19.47
C GLN A 90 -6.80 5.63 -20.07
N ALA A 91 -5.70 5.46 -19.34
CA ALA A 91 -4.39 5.85 -19.83
C ALA A 91 -3.82 4.80 -20.78
N ALA A 92 -3.35 5.24 -21.95
CA ALA A 92 -2.66 4.40 -22.94
C ALA A 92 -1.26 3.96 -22.47
N ILE A 93 -1.16 3.48 -21.22
CA ILE A 93 0.09 3.08 -20.60
C ILE A 93 0.24 1.56 -20.75
N ARG A 94 1.33 1.14 -21.35
CA ARG A 94 1.62 -0.28 -21.46
C ARG A 94 1.96 -0.87 -20.10
N GLU A 95 1.34 -1.98 -19.77
CA GLU A 95 1.61 -2.70 -18.53
C GLU A 95 3.09 -3.05 -18.34
N HIS A 96 3.78 -3.33 -19.45
CA HIS A 96 5.22 -3.60 -19.45
C HIS A 96 6.02 -2.45 -18.84
N ASP A 97 5.73 -1.21 -19.23
CA ASP A 97 6.44 -0.01 -18.78
C ASP A 97 6.20 0.22 -17.27
N LEU A 98 4.97 0.00 -16.81
CA LEU A 98 4.66 0.09 -15.38
C LEU A 98 5.41 -0.97 -14.54
N ILE A 99 5.48 -2.20 -15.06
CA ILE A 99 6.20 -3.29 -14.41
C ILE A 99 7.70 -2.97 -14.33
N GLU A 100 8.27 -2.43 -15.41
CA GLU A 100 9.68 -2.07 -15.46
C GLU A 100 10.01 -0.94 -14.49
N LEU A 101 9.22 0.11 -14.46
CA LEU A 101 9.38 1.19 -13.49
C LEU A 101 9.27 0.69 -12.05
N ALA A 102 8.27 -0.14 -11.75
CA ALA A 102 8.11 -0.73 -10.44
C ALA A 102 9.31 -1.59 -10.06
N ASN A 103 9.81 -2.41 -10.98
CA ASN A 103 11.00 -3.23 -10.78
C ASN A 103 12.23 -2.37 -10.46
N ASN A 104 12.49 -1.35 -11.26
CA ASN A 104 13.62 -0.44 -11.07
C ASN A 104 13.54 0.29 -9.74
N LYS A 105 12.35 0.74 -9.35
CA LYS A 105 12.10 1.38 -8.05
C LYS A 105 12.42 0.46 -6.88
N VAL A 106 12.00 -0.81 -6.94
CA VAL A 106 12.29 -1.80 -5.89
C VAL A 106 13.76 -2.17 -5.85
N LEU A 107 14.42 -2.33 -7.00
CA LEU A 107 15.86 -2.61 -7.07
C LEU A 107 16.69 -1.44 -6.53
N ALA A 108 16.29 -0.21 -6.79
CA ALA A 108 16.92 0.98 -6.22
C ALA A 108 16.78 1.01 -4.69
N ALA A 109 15.58 0.68 -4.19
CA ALA A 109 15.34 0.57 -2.75
C ALA A 109 16.19 -0.55 -2.11
N ALA A 110 16.31 -1.70 -2.76
CA ALA A 110 17.15 -2.80 -2.26
C ALA A 110 18.65 -2.41 -2.20
N ARG A 111 19.15 -1.68 -3.20
CA ARG A 111 20.51 -1.13 -3.16
C ARG A 111 20.66 -0.17 -1.99
N ARG A 112 19.70 0.73 -1.79
CA ARG A 112 19.69 1.69 -0.70
C ARG A 112 19.62 0.99 0.68
N MET A 113 18.83 -0.06 0.84
CA MET A 113 18.83 -0.87 2.07
C MET A 113 20.23 -1.39 2.41
N ARG A 114 20.99 -1.86 1.42
CA ARG A 114 22.35 -2.35 1.61
C ARG A 114 23.32 -1.21 1.99
N THR A 115 23.26 -0.08 1.32
CA THR A 115 24.13 1.08 1.61
C THR A 115 23.84 1.70 2.98
N GLU A 116 22.59 1.62 3.47
CA GLU A 116 22.19 2.06 4.80
C GLU A 116 22.47 1.00 5.90
N GLY A 117 23.13 -0.12 5.56
CA GLY A 117 23.50 -1.15 6.51
C GLY A 117 22.32 -1.93 7.08
N MET A 118 21.21 -2.03 6.33
CA MET A 118 20.06 -2.82 6.77
C MET A 118 20.42 -4.31 6.87
N PRO A 119 19.94 -5.01 7.93
CA PRO A 119 20.30 -6.39 8.22
C PRO A 119 19.59 -7.38 7.29
N ILE A 120 19.95 -7.36 6.01
CA ILE A 120 19.45 -8.28 4.98
C ILE A 120 20.56 -9.21 4.50
N LEU A 121 20.32 -10.51 4.54
CA LEU A 121 21.26 -11.53 4.02
C LEU A 121 21.18 -11.60 2.52
N ALA A 122 19.98 -11.61 1.96
CA ALA A 122 19.78 -11.72 0.54
C ALA A 122 18.52 -10.98 0.07
N PHE A 123 18.55 -10.56 -1.18
CA PHE A 123 17.44 -9.97 -1.89
C PHE A 123 17.29 -10.65 -3.25
N TYR A 124 16.12 -11.19 -3.50
CA TYR A 124 15.80 -11.85 -4.76
C TYR A 124 14.61 -11.16 -5.41
N GLY A 125 14.72 -10.89 -6.71
CA GLY A 125 13.62 -10.41 -7.54
C GLY A 125 13.28 -11.44 -8.61
N ASN A 126 12.01 -11.66 -8.85
CA ASN A 126 11.54 -12.49 -9.96
C ASN A 126 10.36 -11.79 -10.65
N ARG A 127 10.42 -11.75 -11.97
CA ARG A 127 9.36 -11.28 -12.84
C ARG A 127 8.71 -12.47 -13.51
N LYS A 128 7.39 -12.60 -13.41
CA LYS A 128 6.68 -13.60 -14.20
C LYS A 128 6.70 -13.25 -15.66
N THR A 129 7.06 -14.20 -16.48
CA THR A 129 6.98 -14.06 -17.93
C THR A 129 5.51 -14.05 -18.37
N ARG A 130 5.23 -13.36 -19.46
CA ARG A 130 3.87 -13.33 -20.05
C ARG A 130 3.28 -14.74 -20.28
N PRO A 131 4.01 -15.72 -20.83
CA PRO A 131 3.53 -17.11 -20.94
C PRO A 131 3.13 -17.70 -19.58
N SER A 132 3.92 -17.49 -18.53
CA SER A 132 3.61 -18.00 -17.20
C SER A 132 2.34 -17.39 -16.60
N VAL A 133 2.08 -16.10 -16.89
CA VAL A 133 0.81 -15.43 -16.48
C VAL A 133 -0.36 -16.03 -17.25
N ILE A 134 -0.22 -16.22 -18.57
CA ILE A 134 -1.26 -16.82 -19.42
C ILE A 134 -1.59 -18.25 -18.93
N THR A 135 -0.59 -19.09 -18.70
CA THR A 135 -0.77 -20.45 -18.19
C THR A 135 -1.53 -20.44 -16.85
N LYS A 136 -1.19 -19.51 -15.95
CA LYS A 136 -1.87 -19.38 -14.66
C LYS A 136 -3.35 -18.99 -14.82
N LEU A 137 -3.65 -18.09 -15.77
CA LEU A 137 -5.02 -17.67 -16.07
C LEU A 137 -5.84 -18.80 -16.68
N LEU A 138 -5.25 -19.60 -17.55
CA LEU A 138 -5.89 -20.78 -18.14
C LEU A 138 -6.19 -21.86 -17.10
N ALA A 139 -5.32 -22.02 -16.09
CA ALA A 139 -5.48 -23.02 -15.03
C ALA A 139 -6.54 -22.64 -13.98
N LYS A 140 -6.86 -21.35 -13.85
CA LYS A 140 -7.84 -20.87 -12.86
C LYS A 140 -9.14 -20.49 -13.55
N ARG A 141 -10.23 -21.23 -13.26
CA ARG A 141 -11.56 -21.04 -13.88
C ARG A 141 -12.20 -19.66 -13.66
N GLU A 142 -11.80 -18.91 -12.63
CA GLU A 142 -12.49 -17.67 -12.22
C GLU A 142 -11.55 -16.45 -12.10
N SER A 143 -10.32 -16.50 -12.60
CA SER A 143 -9.40 -15.37 -12.48
C SER A 143 -9.33 -14.56 -13.77
N THR A 144 -9.68 -13.28 -13.66
CA THR A 144 -9.40 -12.32 -14.72
C THR A 144 -7.94 -11.86 -14.65
N ALA A 145 -7.38 -11.39 -15.76
CA ALA A 145 -6.01 -10.85 -15.81
C ALA A 145 -5.79 -9.71 -14.80
N ALA A 146 -6.85 -8.99 -14.45
CA ALA A 146 -6.83 -7.93 -13.45
C ALA A 146 -6.56 -8.43 -12.03
N THR A 147 -6.87 -9.70 -11.71
CA THR A 147 -6.68 -10.30 -10.39
C THR A 147 -5.33 -11.00 -10.19
N VAL A 148 -4.46 -10.99 -11.22
CA VAL A 148 -3.09 -11.52 -11.09
C VAL A 148 -2.20 -10.42 -10.54
N PHE A 149 -2.13 -10.33 -9.21
CA PHE A 149 -1.33 -9.31 -8.51
C PHE A 149 0.17 -9.63 -8.49
N ASP A 150 0.59 -10.89 -8.60
CA ASP A 150 1.97 -11.33 -8.39
C ASP A 150 2.83 -11.30 -9.68
N LYS A 151 2.70 -10.24 -10.48
CA LYS A 151 3.50 -10.05 -11.70
C LYS A 151 4.97 -9.78 -11.43
N LEU A 152 5.24 -9.08 -10.32
CA LEU A 152 6.56 -8.90 -9.73
C LEU A 152 6.56 -9.52 -8.34
N ARG A 153 7.59 -10.29 -8.04
CA ARG A 153 7.80 -10.87 -6.72
C ARG A 153 9.20 -10.56 -6.25
N PHE A 154 9.31 -10.05 -5.04
CA PHE A 154 10.58 -9.84 -4.37
C PHE A 154 10.60 -10.62 -3.06
N ARG A 155 11.80 -11.06 -2.68
CA ARG A 155 12.04 -11.76 -1.43
C ARG A 155 13.23 -11.13 -0.74
N ILE A 156 13.04 -10.79 0.53
CA ILE A 156 14.09 -10.36 1.44
C ILE A 156 14.32 -11.51 2.42
N VAL A 157 15.57 -11.88 2.62
CA VAL A 157 16.00 -12.86 3.60
C VAL A 157 16.77 -12.15 4.68
N THR A 158 16.41 -12.40 5.92
CA THR A 158 17.08 -11.88 7.13
C THR A 158 17.51 -13.06 8.00
N GLU A 159 18.47 -12.83 8.86
CA GLU A 159 18.96 -13.85 9.79
C GLU A 159 17.99 -14.06 10.94
N THR A 160 17.52 -12.97 11.53
CA THR A 160 16.66 -13.01 12.70
C THR A 160 15.28 -12.40 12.43
N ARG A 161 14.30 -12.70 13.30
CA ARG A 161 12.98 -12.08 13.27
C ARG A 161 13.06 -10.58 13.53
N ARG A 162 13.97 -10.14 14.41
CA ARG A 162 14.19 -8.72 14.69
C ARG A 162 14.64 -7.97 13.45
N ASP A 163 15.53 -8.55 12.67
CA ASP A 163 16.03 -7.99 11.41
C ASP A 163 14.91 -7.90 10.38
N LEU A 164 14.02 -8.90 10.37
CA LEU A 164 12.83 -8.87 9.50
C LEU A 164 11.93 -7.69 9.85
N VAL A 165 11.61 -7.49 11.14
CA VAL A 165 10.80 -6.38 11.62
C VAL A 165 11.43 -5.04 11.25
N THR A 166 12.73 -4.91 11.45
CA THR A 166 13.50 -3.71 11.08
C THR A 166 13.42 -3.45 9.56
N SER A 167 13.57 -4.49 8.76
CA SER A 167 13.49 -4.42 7.29
C SER A 167 12.09 -4.05 6.80
N ILE A 168 11.04 -4.62 7.39
CA ILE A 168 9.65 -4.25 7.09
C ILE A 168 9.38 -2.78 7.45
N GLY A 169 9.82 -2.34 8.62
CA GLY A 169 9.70 -0.95 9.05
C GLY A 169 10.40 0.01 8.09
N TRP A 170 11.57 -0.36 7.57
CA TRP A 170 12.27 0.41 6.55
C TRP A 170 11.48 0.48 5.25
N LEU A 171 10.97 -0.66 4.77
CA LEU A 171 10.15 -0.73 3.55
C LEU A 171 8.93 0.17 3.62
N PHE A 172 8.19 0.14 4.73
CA PHE A 172 6.99 0.96 4.89
C PHE A 172 7.28 2.46 5.00
N ARG A 173 8.46 2.83 5.46
CA ARG A 173 8.87 4.25 5.51
C ARG A 173 9.39 4.77 4.18
N ASN A 174 10.05 3.93 3.38
CA ASN A 174 10.87 4.39 2.26
C ASN A 174 10.37 3.96 0.88
N LEU A 175 9.66 2.84 0.77
CA LEU A 175 9.27 2.28 -0.53
C LEU A 175 7.77 2.09 -0.67
N VAL A 176 7.15 1.40 0.28
CA VAL A 176 5.75 0.97 0.22
C VAL A 176 5.01 1.59 1.38
N PRO A 177 4.16 2.61 1.17
CA PRO A 177 3.31 3.08 2.24
C PRO A 177 2.37 1.97 2.68
N PHE A 178 2.17 1.82 3.98
CA PHE A 178 1.26 0.80 4.52
C PHE A 178 -0.12 0.80 3.85
N PRO A 179 -0.74 1.95 3.52
CA PRO A 179 -2.00 1.99 2.77
C PRO A 179 -1.94 1.40 1.36
N ALA A 180 -0.77 1.20 0.79
CA ALA A 180 -0.62 0.55 -0.52
C ALA A 180 -0.63 -0.99 -0.43
N VAL A 181 -0.65 -1.56 0.77
CA VAL A 181 -0.84 -3.00 0.96
C VAL A 181 -2.29 -3.36 0.63
N ILE A 182 -2.45 -4.33 -0.27
CA ILE A 182 -3.78 -4.78 -0.71
C ILE A 182 -4.43 -5.61 0.42
N PRO A 183 -5.58 -5.19 0.93
CA PRO A 183 -6.25 -5.91 2.01
C PRO A 183 -6.66 -7.33 1.57
N GLY A 184 -6.46 -8.29 2.46
CA GLY A 184 -6.86 -9.70 2.22
C GLY A 184 -5.81 -10.54 1.50
N GLU A 185 -4.78 -9.92 0.91
CA GLU A 185 -3.71 -10.62 0.17
C GLU A 185 -2.41 -10.78 1.00
N SER A 186 -2.49 -10.55 2.31
CA SER A 186 -1.35 -10.70 3.21
C SER A 186 -1.46 -11.96 4.03
N HIS A 187 -0.34 -12.69 4.13
CA HIS A 187 -0.22 -13.93 4.89
C HIS A 187 0.99 -13.87 5.81
N ASN A 188 0.82 -14.31 7.04
CA ASN A 188 1.89 -14.42 8.02
C ASN A 188 1.87 -15.80 8.67
N ASN A 189 3.00 -16.52 8.61
CA ASN A 189 3.23 -17.76 9.36
C ASN A 189 4.57 -17.72 10.11
N LEU A 190 5.10 -16.51 10.35
CA LEU A 190 6.43 -16.32 10.93
C LEU A 190 6.38 -15.57 12.26
N LEU A 191 5.60 -14.49 12.36
CA LEU A 191 5.51 -13.67 13.55
C LEU A 191 4.29 -14.06 14.39
N SER A 192 4.46 -14.07 15.70
CA SER A 192 3.37 -14.21 16.67
C SER A 192 2.54 -12.92 16.77
N ASP A 193 1.37 -13.01 17.39
CA ASP A 193 0.50 -11.85 17.62
C ASP A 193 1.17 -10.78 18.50
N ASP A 194 1.98 -11.19 19.48
CA ASP A 194 2.76 -10.26 20.33
C ASP A 194 3.83 -9.53 19.53
N GLU A 195 4.53 -10.23 18.63
CA GLU A 195 5.51 -9.62 17.73
C GLU A 195 4.84 -8.66 16.74
N LEU A 196 3.66 -9.03 16.23
CA LEU A 196 2.85 -8.17 15.39
C LEU A 196 2.33 -6.95 16.15
N ALA A 197 1.93 -7.12 17.40
CA ALA A 197 1.52 -6.03 18.28
C ALA A 197 2.69 -5.07 18.56
N ALA A 198 3.89 -5.59 18.71
CA ALA A 198 5.11 -4.80 18.87
C ALA A 198 5.44 -4.01 17.58
N ILE A 199 5.24 -4.60 16.38
CA ILE A 199 5.32 -3.89 15.09
C ILE A 199 4.20 -2.87 14.97
N ALA A 200 2.98 -3.23 15.41
CA ALA A 200 1.83 -2.33 15.44
C ALA A 200 2.00 -1.18 16.45
N ALA A 201 2.94 -1.31 17.39
CA ALA A 201 3.37 -0.19 18.23
C ALA A 201 4.15 0.87 17.46
N ILE A 202 4.59 0.58 16.25
CA ILE A 202 5.04 1.58 15.28
C ILE A 202 3.83 2.44 14.91
N PRO A 203 3.89 3.78 15.06
CA PRO A 203 2.78 4.65 14.73
C PRO A 203 2.29 4.39 13.29
N GLY A 204 1.09 3.88 13.13
CA GLY A 204 0.50 3.54 11.83
C GLY A 204 0.11 2.07 11.62
N ALA A 205 0.53 1.14 12.46
CA ALA A 205 0.22 -0.28 12.32
C ALA A 205 -0.91 -0.74 13.26
N ALA A 206 -2.02 -0.06 13.32
CA ALA A 206 -3.17 -0.50 14.11
C ALA A 206 -4.11 -1.37 13.28
N GLY A 207 -4.32 -2.59 13.71
CA GLY A 207 -5.33 -3.50 13.20
C GLY A 207 -4.79 -4.88 12.87
N SER A 208 -4.53 -5.69 13.89
CA SER A 208 -4.37 -7.13 13.73
C SER A 208 -5.71 -7.73 13.32
N ARG A 209 -5.95 -7.83 12.02
CA ARG A 209 -6.81 -8.89 11.51
C ARG A 209 -5.96 -10.16 11.54
N GLU A 210 -6.55 -11.27 12.00
CA GLU A 210 -5.96 -12.59 11.87
C GLU A 210 -5.29 -12.73 10.51
N LEU A 211 -3.96 -12.75 10.51
CA LEU A 211 -3.19 -13.02 9.32
C LEU A 211 -3.40 -14.51 9.01
N ARG A 212 -4.21 -14.80 8.02
CA ARG A 212 -4.54 -16.16 7.64
C ARG A 212 -3.27 -16.89 7.23
N PRO A 213 -3.04 -18.12 7.75
CA PRO A 213 -1.94 -18.96 7.27
C PRO A 213 -2.12 -19.18 5.76
N ASN A 214 -1.00 -19.15 5.03
CA ASN A 214 -1.02 -19.43 3.60
C ASN A 214 -1.33 -20.93 3.38
N PRO A 215 -2.49 -21.30 2.80
CA PRO A 215 -2.90 -22.70 2.64
C PRO A 215 -1.98 -23.50 1.72
N HIS A 216 -1.10 -22.83 0.97
CA HIS A 216 -0.16 -23.46 0.03
C HIS A 216 1.28 -23.53 0.54
N SER A 217 1.53 -23.19 1.81
CA SER A 217 2.85 -23.25 2.42
C SER A 217 3.05 -24.58 3.15
N ASN A 218 4.15 -25.26 2.85
CA ASN A 218 4.63 -26.33 3.69
C ASN A 218 4.94 -25.78 5.10
N GLY A 219 4.62 -26.53 6.16
CA GLY A 219 4.80 -26.11 7.55
C GLY A 219 6.23 -25.71 7.95
N ALA A 220 7.23 -26.08 7.15
CA ALA A 220 8.62 -25.64 7.30
C ALA A 220 8.90 -24.25 6.70
N PHE A 221 8.05 -23.72 5.81
CA PHE A 221 8.25 -22.43 5.16
C PHE A 221 7.66 -21.31 6.01
N ARG A 222 8.52 -20.49 6.56
CA ARG A 222 8.14 -19.35 7.40
C ARG A 222 8.39 -18.04 6.65
N ALA A 223 7.33 -17.28 6.39
CA ALA A 223 7.41 -16.02 5.68
C ALA A 223 6.28 -15.07 6.05
N ILE A 224 6.50 -13.80 5.80
CA ILE A 224 5.44 -12.79 5.69
C ILE A 224 5.32 -12.45 4.21
N ASN A 225 4.13 -12.65 3.66
CA ASN A 225 3.80 -12.27 2.30
C ASN A 225 2.79 -11.13 2.33
N PHE A 226 3.01 -10.10 1.55
CA PHE A 226 2.03 -9.04 1.32
C PHE A 226 2.07 -8.57 -0.13
N VAL A 227 0.91 -8.26 -0.66
CA VAL A 227 0.75 -7.70 -2.00
C VAL A 227 0.58 -6.20 -1.88
N VAL A 228 1.27 -5.44 -2.73
CA VAL A 228 1.25 -3.99 -2.68
C VAL A 228 0.97 -3.38 -4.05
N GLY A 229 0.15 -2.34 -4.07
CA GLY A 229 0.02 -1.44 -5.21
C GLY A 229 1.12 -0.38 -5.14
N LEU A 230 2.26 -0.62 -5.82
CA LEU A 230 3.37 0.31 -5.78
C LEU A 230 3.09 1.54 -6.66
N PRO A 231 2.98 2.75 -6.10
CA PRO A 231 2.76 3.94 -6.90
C PRO A 231 4.02 4.28 -7.72
N VAL A 232 3.81 4.53 -9.01
CA VAL A 232 4.83 5.04 -9.94
C VAL A 232 4.40 6.39 -10.49
N ARG A 233 5.36 7.26 -10.79
CA ARG A 233 5.07 8.58 -11.35
C ARG A 233 4.89 8.46 -12.85
N VAL A 234 3.84 9.07 -13.38
CA VAL A 234 3.54 9.09 -14.82
C VAL A 234 4.68 9.75 -15.62
N TYR A 235 5.33 10.76 -15.03
CA TYR A 235 6.47 11.46 -15.66
C TYR A 235 7.72 10.59 -15.86
N ASP A 236 7.80 9.46 -15.17
CA ASP A 236 8.90 8.51 -15.33
C ASP A 236 8.66 7.55 -16.52
N LEU A 237 7.53 7.70 -17.25
CA LEU A 237 7.16 6.88 -18.39
C LEU A 237 7.57 7.56 -19.71
N PRO A 238 8.57 7.03 -20.42
CA PRO A 238 9.06 7.63 -21.68
C PRO A 238 7.99 7.72 -22.78
N SER A 239 6.96 6.89 -22.70
CA SER A 239 5.93 6.73 -23.73
C SER A 239 4.75 7.70 -23.63
N ILE A 240 4.66 8.52 -22.58
CA ILE A 240 3.52 9.44 -22.34
C ILE A 240 3.86 10.88 -22.69
N LEU A 241 5.13 11.23 -22.69
CA LEU A 241 5.54 12.55 -23.12
C LEU A 241 5.53 12.63 -24.64
N PRO A 242 4.80 13.57 -25.26
CA PRO A 242 4.98 13.85 -26.67
C PRO A 242 6.45 14.19 -26.91
N PRO A 243 7.00 13.84 -28.08
CA PRO A 243 8.36 14.24 -28.43
C PRO A 243 8.47 15.75 -28.22
N LYS A 244 9.46 16.18 -27.48
CA LYS A 244 9.78 17.61 -27.34
C LYS A 244 10.14 18.11 -28.74
N ASN A 245 9.26 18.92 -29.33
CA ASN A 245 9.58 19.71 -30.51
C ASN A 245 10.67 20.71 -30.17
#